data_73d39c09cb66becf9fb13c42a78a7056
#
_entry.id   73d39c09cb66becf9fb13c42a78a7056
#
_cell.length_a   1.000
_cell.length_b   1.000
_cell.length_c   1.000
_cell.angle_alpha   90.00
_cell.angle_beta   90.00
_cell.angle_gamma   90.00
#
_symmetry.space_group_name_H-M   'P 1'
#
loop_
_entity.id
_entity.type
_entity.pdbx_description
1 polymer ?
#
loop_
_entity_poly.entity_id
_entity_poly.type
_entity_poly.pdbx_seq_one_letter_code
_entity_poly.pdbx_strand_id
1 'polypeptide(L)'
;SSDAVVKRDSVCPKNISEKTVSQMNAAQMTGSQDSAVVAAWQLTKPDAKFTLTVEQAVTDGAKQAFKKGDKLVSIVDADSKSVQITSYKQLREVLEKLTPGKPIKLTIERGSATQEVSVVGAKPEDSSRKGAMLGITLNVNPPAGHEVTYAVERIGGPSAGMIFALDIAQRLEGKNYAGTTPVAGTGTIDLSGNVGAIGGIKQKMLGAR
;
A
#
# COMPACT_ATOMS: atom_id res chain seq x y z
N SER A 1 -8.52 -31.15 -21.54
CA SER A 1 -8.26 -29.78 -21.08
C SER A 1 -9.60 -29.12 -20.77
N SER A 2 -9.83 -28.79 -19.52
CA SER A 2 -11.03 -28.05 -19.12
C SER A 2 -10.72 -26.56 -19.10
N ASP A 3 -10.52 -25.97 -20.25
CA ASP A 3 -10.46 -24.52 -20.39
C ASP A 3 -11.86 -23.99 -20.09
N ALA A 4 -12.03 -23.40 -18.91
CA ALA A 4 -13.30 -22.79 -18.54
C ALA A 4 -13.40 -21.44 -19.27
N VAL A 5 -14.15 -21.41 -20.37
CA VAL A 5 -14.51 -20.15 -21.04
C VAL A 5 -15.51 -19.43 -20.15
N VAL A 6 -15.11 -18.32 -19.57
CA VAL A 6 -16.00 -17.44 -18.80
C VAL A 6 -16.51 -16.31 -19.70
N LYS A 7 -17.76 -15.90 -19.48
CA LYS A 7 -18.31 -14.75 -20.21
C LYS A 7 -17.49 -13.50 -19.90
N ARG A 8 -17.20 -12.67 -20.91
CA ARG A 8 -16.47 -11.41 -20.75
C ARG A 8 -17.04 -10.53 -19.64
N ASP A 9 -18.36 -10.44 -19.53
CA ASP A 9 -19.08 -9.65 -18.52
C ASP A 9 -18.85 -10.11 -17.07
N SER A 10 -18.33 -11.33 -16.88
CA SER A 10 -17.96 -11.85 -15.55
C SER A 10 -16.56 -11.39 -15.12
N VAL A 11 -15.75 -10.88 -16.04
CA VAL A 11 -14.34 -10.52 -15.80
C VAL A 11 -14.11 -9.03 -16.05
N CYS A 12 -14.91 -8.42 -16.95
CA CYS A 12 -14.82 -7.01 -17.29
C CYS A 12 -16.16 -6.33 -16.98
N PRO A 13 -16.19 -5.23 -16.20
CA PRO A 13 -17.41 -4.49 -15.96
C PRO A 13 -18.05 -4.00 -17.25
N LYS A 14 -19.39 -4.11 -17.35
CA LYS A 14 -20.15 -3.53 -18.45
C LYS A 14 -19.93 -2.01 -18.44
N ASN A 15 -19.77 -1.42 -19.62
CA ASN A 15 -19.58 0.01 -19.83
C ASN A 15 -18.18 0.59 -19.53
N ILE A 16 -17.15 -0.22 -19.36
CA ILE A 16 -15.76 0.25 -19.24
C ILE A 16 -14.97 -0.19 -20.48
N SER A 17 -14.21 0.74 -21.09
CA SER A 17 -13.39 0.42 -22.26
C SER A 17 -12.23 -0.50 -21.89
N GLU A 18 -11.75 -1.32 -22.82
CA GLU A 18 -10.57 -2.18 -22.61
C GLU A 18 -9.33 -1.37 -22.24
N LYS A 19 -9.18 -0.18 -22.80
CA LYS A 19 -8.10 0.75 -22.46
C LYS A 19 -8.18 1.17 -20.98
N THR A 20 -9.37 1.49 -20.50
CA THR A 20 -9.58 1.85 -19.09
C THR A 20 -9.30 0.68 -18.16
N VAL A 21 -9.77 -0.53 -18.50
CA VAL A 21 -9.47 -1.76 -17.74
C VAL A 21 -7.96 -2.02 -17.68
N SER A 22 -7.27 -1.88 -18.83
CA SER A 22 -5.81 -2.04 -18.89
C SER A 22 -5.08 -1.02 -18.01
N GLN A 23 -5.51 0.25 -18.05
CA GLN A 23 -4.93 1.31 -17.19
C GLN A 23 -5.19 1.04 -15.69
N MET A 24 -6.39 0.60 -15.33
CA MET A 24 -6.71 0.21 -13.96
C MET A 24 -5.85 -0.96 -13.48
N ASN A 25 -5.69 -1.99 -14.32
CA ASN A 25 -4.86 -3.16 -14.00
C ASN A 25 -3.38 -2.79 -13.85
N ALA A 26 -2.87 -1.89 -14.68
CA ALA A 26 -1.51 -1.37 -14.58
C ALA A 26 -1.31 -0.58 -13.28
N ALA A 27 -2.24 0.32 -12.93
CA ALA A 27 -2.18 1.08 -11.68
C ALA A 27 -2.25 0.17 -10.44
N GLN A 28 -3.10 -0.86 -10.48
CA GLN A 28 -3.19 -1.86 -9.42
C GLN A 28 -1.89 -2.66 -9.27
N MET A 29 -1.22 -3.00 -10.38
CA MET A 29 0.07 -3.66 -10.35
C MET A 29 1.12 -2.78 -9.70
N THR A 30 1.23 -1.50 -10.09
CA THR A 30 2.17 -0.55 -9.49
C THR A 30 1.92 -0.42 -7.98
N GLY A 31 0.68 -0.21 -7.55
CA GLY A 31 0.35 -0.14 -6.13
C GLY A 31 0.67 -1.44 -5.36
N SER A 32 0.54 -2.59 -6.01
CA SER A 32 0.91 -3.90 -5.45
C SER A 32 2.43 -4.04 -5.28
N GLN A 33 3.21 -3.54 -6.25
CA GLN A 33 4.67 -3.51 -6.20
C GLN A 33 5.17 -2.62 -5.05
N ASP A 34 4.62 -1.41 -4.92
CA ASP A 34 4.96 -0.47 -3.85
C ASP A 34 4.63 -1.07 -2.47
N SER A 35 3.45 -1.66 -2.34
CA SER A 35 3.04 -2.34 -1.10
C SER A 35 3.95 -3.53 -0.76
N ALA A 36 4.40 -4.28 -1.76
CA ALA A 36 5.30 -5.42 -1.57
C ALA A 36 6.67 -4.98 -1.03
N VAL A 37 7.23 -3.88 -1.56
CA VAL A 37 8.49 -3.31 -1.05
C VAL A 37 8.33 -2.93 0.42
N VAL A 38 7.29 -2.15 0.75
CA VAL A 38 7.06 -1.69 2.12
C VAL A 38 6.86 -2.87 3.07
N ALA A 39 6.03 -3.85 2.68
CA ALA A 39 5.75 -5.03 3.51
C ALA A 39 7.02 -5.87 3.76
N ALA A 40 7.82 -6.13 2.71
CA ALA A 40 9.06 -6.88 2.83
C ALA A 40 10.07 -6.20 3.76
N TRP A 41 10.21 -4.88 3.63
CA TRP A 41 11.08 -4.09 4.51
C TRP A 41 10.60 -4.10 5.96
N GLN A 42 9.32 -3.88 6.21
CA GLN A 42 8.76 -3.91 7.56
C GLN A 42 8.92 -5.29 8.22
N LEU A 43 8.90 -6.37 7.43
CA LEU A 43 9.12 -7.73 7.91
C LEU A 43 10.58 -7.99 8.28
N THR A 44 11.52 -7.60 7.40
CA THR A 44 12.94 -8.00 7.49
C THR A 44 13.81 -6.96 8.20
N LYS A 45 13.40 -5.70 8.20
CA LYS A 45 14.11 -4.54 8.78
C LYS A 45 13.12 -3.65 9.54
N PRO A 46 12.58 -4.10 10.69
CA PRO A 46 11.51 -3.40 11.42
C PRO A 46 11.91 -1.99 11.86
N ASP A 47 13.20 -1.73 12.04
CA ASP A 47 13.74 -0.42 12.45
C ASP A 47 14.01 0.52 11.26
N ALA A 48 13.74 0.07 10.03
CA ALA A 48 13.93 0.89 8.83
C ALA A 48 13.02 2.12 8.85
N LYS A 49 13.61 3.28 8.57
CA LYS A 49 12.88 4.55 8.54
C LYS A 49 12.42 4.84 7.12
N PHE A 50 11.12 4.81 6.92
CA PHE A 50 10.47 5.17 5.65
C PHE A 50 10.20 6.67 5.58
N THR A 51 10.19 7.19 4.38
CA THR A 51 9.69 8.54 4.10
C THR A 51 8.27 8.43 3.56
N LEU A 52 7.31 9.04 4.25
CA LEU A 52 5.91 9.10 3.84
C LEU A 52 5.60 10.49 3.27
N THR A 53 5.24 10.55 2.01
CA THR A 53 4.89 11.81 1.33
C THR A 53 3.45 11.76 0.80
N VAL A 54 2.77 12.89 0.86
CA VAL A 54 1.40 13.03 0.33
C VAL A 54 1.44 12.96 -1.19
N GLU A 55 0.78 11.96 -1.76
CA GLU A 55 0.57 11.86 -3.21
C GLU A 55 -0.67 12.67 -3.63
N GLN A 56 -1.77 12.50 -2.89
CA GLN A 56 -3.02 13.20 -3.17
C GLN A 56 -3.83 13.42 -1.89
N ALA A 57 -4.43 14.61 -1.75
CA ALA A 57 -5.48 14.87 -0.78
C ALA A 57 -6.85 14.54 -1.40
N VAL A 58 -7.62 13.66 -0.74
CA VAL A 58 -8.87 13.11 -1.28
C VAL A 58 -10.08 13.83 -0.70
N THR A 59 -10.14 14.01 0.62
CA THR A 59 -11.25 14.69 1.29
C THR A 59 -11.06 16.21 1.25
N ASP A 60 -12.13 16.96 1.36
CA ASP A 60 -12.07 18.43 1.31
C ASP A 60 -11.27 19.02 2.47
N GLY A 61 -11.38 18.46 3.67
CA GLY A 61 -10.54 18.86 4.81
C GLY A 61 -9.06 18.59 4.55
N ALA A 62 -8.73 17.46 3.92
CA ALA A 62 -7.36 17.13 3.56
C ALA A 62 -6.80 18.06 2.47
N LYS A 63 -7.61 18.44 1.47
CA LYS A 63 -7.20 19.40 0.41
C LYS A 63 -6.83 20.77 0.94
N GLN A 64 -7.44 21.18 2.07
CA GLN A 64 -7.10 22.44 2.75
C GLN A 64 -5.80 22.34 3.55
N ALA A 65 -5.52 21.18 4.16
CA ALA A 65 -4.38 20.96 5.03
C ALA A 65 -3.11 20.52 4.28
N PHE A 66 -3.24 19.65 3.29
CA PHE A 66 -2.12 18.99 2.63
C PHE A 66 -1.97 19.39 1.16
N LYS A 67 -0.73 19.32 0.68
CA LYS A 67 -0.37 19.44 -0.74
C LYS A 67 0.42 18.20 -1.16
N LYS A 68 0.39 17.90 -2.46
CA LYS A 68 1.25 16.85 -3.03
C LYS A 68 2.72 17.16 -2.71
N GLY A 69 3.45 16.14 -2.25
CA GLY A 69 4.85 16.24 -1.88
C GLY A 69 5.10 16.61 -0.41
N ASP A 70 4.08 16.96 0.39
CA ASP A 70 4.25 17.17 1.83
C ASP A 70 4.77 15.87 2.48
N LYS A 71 5.88 15.96 3.19
CA LYS A 71 6.43 14.85 3.95
C LYS A 71 5.86 14.84 5.36
N LEU A 72 5.30 13.73 5.78
CA LEU A 72 4.80 13.56 7.15
C LEU A 72 5.99 13.38 8.10
N VAL A 73 6.08 14.20 9.14
CA VAL A 73 7.18 14.18 10.13
C VAL A 73 6.71 13.58 11.44
N SER A 74 5.64 14.14 12.01
CA SER A 74 5.06 13.63 13.26
C SER A 74 3.55 13.81 13.29
N ILE A 75 2.91 13.06 14.17
CA ILE A 75 1.48 13.10 14.45
C ILE A 75 1.25 13.19 15.96
N VAL A 76 0.23 13.91 16.38
CA VAL A 76 -0.19 13.92 17.78
C VAL A 76 -1.12 12.75 18.04
N ASP A 77 -0.76 11.88 18.99
CA ASP A 77 -1.54 10.71 19.37
C ASP A 77 -2.73 11.03 20.29
N ALA A 78 -3.45 10.00 20.73
CA ALA A 78 -4.62 10.13 21.60
C ALA A 78 -4.27 10.68 23.01
N ASP A 79 -3.02 10.53 23.45
CA ASP A 79 -2.50 11.02 24.72
C ASP A 79 -1.89 12.44 24.59
N SER A 80 -2.10 13.09 23.46
CA SER A 80 -1.54 14.42 23.13
C SER A 80 -0.01 14.45 23.04
N LYS A 81 0.62 13.31 22.76
CA LYS A 81 2.06 13.20 22.54
C LYS A 81 2.40 13.26 21.06
N SER A 82 3.49 13.93 20.73
CA SER A 82 4.02 13.94 19.37
C SER A 82 4.79 12.64 19.10
N VAL A 83 4.32 11.88 18.12
CA VAL A 83 4.91 10.62 17.67
C VAL A 83 5.55 10.84 16.30
N GLN A 84 6.84 10.54 16.17
CA GLN A 84 7.55 10.62 14.88
C GLN A 84 7.00 9.57 13.91
N ILE A 85 6.77 9.96 12.67
CA ILE A 85 6.27 9.06 11.63
C ILE A 85 7.48 8.47 10.88
N THR A 86 7.79 7.21 11.17
CA THR A 86 8.90 6.49 10.57
C THR A 86 8.48 5.31 9.70
N SER A 87 7.20 4.91 9.75
CA SER A 87 6.64 3.87 8.91
C SER A 87 5.13 4.02 8.72
N TYR A 88 4.59 3.42 7.66
CA TYR A 88 3.15 3.38 7.43
C TYR A 88 2.41 2.61 8.54
N LYS A 89 2.98 1.51 9.00
CA LYS A 89 2.43 0.71 10.10
C LYS A 89 2.27 1.56 11.37
N GLN A 90 3.32 2.27 11.77
CA GLN A 90 3.28 3.15 12.95
C GLN A 90 2.24 4.26 12.79
N LEU A 91 2.16 4.91 11.62
CA LEU A 91 1.12 5.91 11.35
C LEU A 91 -0.28 5.31 11.52
N ARG A 92 -0.51 4.10 11.01
CA ARG A 92 -1.80 3.40 11.15
C ARG A 92 -2.13 3.08 12.60
N GLU A 93 -1.16 2.59 13.38
CA GLU A 93 -1.35 2.28 14.80
C GLU A 93 -1.76 3.51 15.62
N VAL A 94 -1.24 4.70 15.28
CA VAL A 94 -1.67 5.95 15.91
C VAL A 94 -3.09 6.32 15.46
N LEU A 95 -3.35 6.31 14.15
CA LEU A 95 -4.65 6.68 13.59
C LEU A 95 -5.79 5.78 14.06
N GLU A 96 -5.53 4.50 14.33
CA GLU A 96 -6.51 3.54 14.86
C GLU A 96 -7.04 3.90 16.25
N LYS A 97 -6.25 4.64 17.03
CA LYS A 97 -6.60 5.12 18.35
C LYS A 97 -7.30 6.49 18.33
N LEU A 98 -7.29 7.18 17.20
CA LEU A 98 -7.90 8.50 17.05
C LEU A 98 -9.38 8.38 16.62
N THR A 99 -10.19 9.32 17.10
CA THR A 99 -11.64 9.33 16.83
C THR A 99 -11.93 10.09 15.53
N PRO A 100 -12.66 9.49 14.57
CA PRO A 100 -13.15 10.21 13.40
C PRO A 100 -13.98 11.43 13.78
N GLY A 101 -13.93 12.48 12.97
CA GLY A 101 -14.61 13.75 13.22
C GLY A 101 -13.88 14.69 14.17
N LYS A 102 -12.78 14.28 14.77
CA LYS A 102 -11.93 15.14 15.60
C LYS A 102 -10.73 15.69 14.83
N PRO A 103 -10.22 16.89 15.20
CA PRO A 103 -9.00 17.43 14.62
C PRO A 103 -7.79 16.55 14.94
N ILE A 104 -7.00 16.26 13.92
CA ILE A 104 -5.71 15.55 14.02
C ILE A 104 -4.62 16.55 13.67
N LYS A 105 -3.67 16.74 14.56
CA LYS A 105 -2.52 17.63 14.36
C LYS A 105 -1.32 16.84 13.87
N LEU A 106 -0.65 17.36 12.85
CA LEU A 106 0.56 16.80 12.29
C LEU A 106 1.60 17.88 12.07
N THR A 107 2.86 17.48 12.16
CA THR A 107 3.98 18.27 11.64
C THR A 107 4.33 17.71 10.26
N ILE A 108 4.46 18.58 9.28
CA ILE A 108 4.86 18.23 7.92
C ILE A 108 6.07 19.06 7.49
N GLU A 109 6.78 18.55 6.51
CA GLU A 109 7.82 19.26 5.78
C GLU A 109 7.29 19.56 4.38
N ARG A 110 7.12 20.86 4.05
CA ARG A 110 6.66 21.35 2.75
C ARG A 110 7.77 22.16 2.10
N GLY A 111 8.42 21.58 1.07
CA GLY A 111 9.68 22.11 0.58
C GLY A 111 10.74 22.03 1.67
N SER A 112 11.35 23.15 2.02
CA SER A 112 12.34 23.25 3.12
C SER A 112 11.74 23.71 4.46
N ALA A 113 10.43 23.99 4.50
CA ALA A 113 9.77 24.53 5.69
C ALA A 113 9.03 23.45 6.48
N THR A 114 9.31 23.37 7.78
CA THR A 114 8.53 22.58 8.72
C THR A 114 7.36 23.39 9.21
N GLN A 115 6.16 22.83 9.20
CA GLN A 115 4.93 23.49 9.64
C GLN A 115 3.95 22.51 10.29
N GLU A 116 3.10 23.05 11.15
CA GLU A 116 1.98 22.30 11.72
C GLU A 116 0.75 22.44 10.82
N VAL A 117 0.04 21.35 10.64
CA VAL A 117 -1.25 21.28 9.97
C VAL A 117 -2.26 20.56 10.83
N SER A 118 -3.53 20.88 10.64
CA SER A 118 -4.63 20.19 11.31
C SER A 118 -5.65 19.76 10.28
N VAL A 119 -6.09 18.51 10.37
CA VAL A 119 -7.12 17.94 9.50
C VAL A 119 -8.19 17.26 10.34
N VAL A 120 -9.45 17.38 9.95
CA VAL A 120 -10.52 16.61 10.59
C VAL A 120 -10.44 15.17 10.13
N GLY A 121 -10.26 14.25 11.07
CA GLY A 121 -10.14 12.84 10.78
C GLY A 121 -11.39 12.30 10.08
N ALA A 122 -11.22 11.70 8.90
CA ALA A 122 -12.31 11.06 8.18
C ALA A 122 -12.62 9.67 8.75
N LYS A 123 -13.87 9.24 8.62
CA LYS A 123 -14.26 7.85 8.92
C LYS A 123 -13.76 6.94 7.79
N PRO A 124 -13.18 5.77 8.08
CA PRO A 124 -12.87 4.79 7.05
C PRO A 124 -14.14 4.34 6.29
N GLU A 125 -14.04 4.23 4.97
CA GLU A 125 -15.11 3.66 4.14
C GLU A 125 -15.21 2.14 4.34
N ASP A 126 -14.06 1.48 4.49
CA ASP A 126 -13.97 0.07 4.83
C ASP A 126 -14.24 -0.13 6.33
N SER A 127 -15.34 -0.79 6.65
CA SER A 127 -15.79 -1.07 8.04
C SER A 127 -14.81 -1.98 8.81
N SER A 128 -13.92 -2.68 8.14
CA SER A 128 -12.86 -3.48 8.79
C SER A 128 -11.75 -2.60 9.39
N ARG A 129 -11.60 -1.37 8.91
CA ARG A 129 -10.60 -0.41 9.41
C ARG A 129 -11.14 0.37 10.59
N LYS A 130 -10.33 0.46 11.65
CA LYS A 130 -10.65 1.20 12.87
C LYS A 130 -10.02 2.60 12.87
N GLY A 131 -10.54 3.46 13.74
CA GLY A 131 -9.99 4.79 14.00
C GLY A 131 -10.26 5.80 12.90
N ALA A 132 -9.40 6.80 12.80
CA ALA A 132 -9.52 7.89 11.84
C ALA A 132 -8.62 7.73 10.62
N MET A 133 -8.96 8.44 9.54
CA MET A 133 -8.18 8.56 8.32
C MET A 133 -7.81 10.02 8.09
N LEU A 134 -6.64 10.26 7.50
CA LEU A 134 -6.21 11.63 7.16
C LEU A 134 -6.87 12.16 5.87
N GLY A 135 -7.51 11.29 5.09
CA GLY A 135 -8.12 11.66 3.81
C GLY A 135 -7.09 11.95 2.70
N ILE A 136 -5.94 11.29 2.76
CA ILE A 136 -4.86 11.41 1.78
C ILE A 136 -4.43 10.05 1.27
N THR A 137 -3.83 10.03 0.07
CA THR A 137 -3.02 8.90 -0.41
C THR A 137 -1.55 9.23 -0.20
N LEU A 138 -0.74 8.21 0.05
CA LEU A 138 0.67 8.35 0.42
C LEU A 138 1.56 7.56 -0.52
N ASN A 139 2.70 8.15 -0.88
CA ASN A 139 3.88 7.43 -1.33
C ASN A 139 4.70 7.06 -0.09
N VAL A 140 5.03 5.78 0.04
CA VAL A 140 5.82 5.24 1.15
C VAL A 140 7.13 4.72 0.58
N ASN A 141 8.21 5.47 0.80
CA ASN A 141 9.51 5.16 0.24
C ASN A 141 10.41 4.52 1.29
N PRO A 142 11.06 3.40 0.98
CA PRO A 142 12.06 2.79 1.84
C PRO A 142 13.30 3.71 1.97
N PRO A 143 14.24 3.40 2.87
CA PRO A 143 15.52 4.10 2.93
C PRO A 143 16.23 4.13 1.57
N ALA A 144 16.91 5.24 1.26
CA ALA A 144 17.59 5.41 -0.02
C ALA A 144 18.64 4.31 -0.29
N GLY A 145 18.89 4.02 -1.57
CA GLY A 145 19.86 3.02 -2.02
C GLY A 145 19.28 1.60 -2.15
N HIS A 146 17.98 1.43 -2.05
CA HIS A 146 17.33 0.12 -2.11
C HIS A 146 16.14 0.12 -3.08
N GLU A 147 16.39 0.60 -4.27
CA GLU A 147 15.39 0.61 -5.35
C GLU A 147 15.16 -0.82 -5.85
N VAL A 148 13.88 -1.19 -5.98
CA VAL A 148 13.46 -2.49 -6.51
C VAL A 148 13.00 -2.31 -7.94
N THR A 149 13.64 -3.03 -8.87
CA THR A 149 13.22 -3.10 -10.28
C THR A 149 12.53 -4.43 -10.55
N TYR A 150 11.37 -4.37 -11.14
CA TYR A 150 10.57 -5.55 -11.49
C TYR A 150 10.72 -5.86 -12.99
N ALA A 151 11.19 -7.07 -13.31
CA ALA A 151 11.27 -7.56 -14.69
C ALA A 151 9.95 -8.25 -15.11
N VAL A 152 8.83 -7.59 -14.89
CA VAL A 152 7.50 -8.10 -15.27
C VAL A 152 6.84 -7.18 -16.28
N GLU A 153 6.68 -7.69 -17.49
CA GLU A 153 6.00 -6.99 -18.56
C GLU A 153 4.59 -7.56 -18.79
N ARG A 154 3.63 -6.69 -19.12
CA ARG A 154 2.26 -7.04 -19.54
C ARG A 154 1.43 -7.84 -18.53
N ILE A 155 1.81 -7.83 -17.26
CA ILE A 155 1.03 -8.42 -16.18
C ILE A 155 0.33 -7.30 -15.44
N GLY A 156 -0.98 -7.46 -15.20
CA GLY A 156 -1.79 -6.47 -14.50
C GLY A 156 -2.51 -7.07 -13.28
N GLY A 157 -3.04 -6.18 -12.44
CA GLY A 157 -3.77 -6.53 -11.25
C GLY A 157 -2.88 -6.75 -10.02
N PRO A 158 -3.46 -6.72 -8.80
CA PRO A 158 -2.69 -6.65 -7.56
C PRO A 158 -2.30 -8.02 -6.99
N SER A 159 -2.61 -9.13 -7.65
CA SER A 159 -2.57 -10.48 -7.09
C SER A 159 -1.16 -11.12 -6.98
N ALA A 160 -0.11 -10.44 -7.44
CA ALA A 160 1.26 -10.87 -7.31
C ALA A 160 1.98 -10.28 -6.07
N GLY A 161 1.35 -9.34 -5.37
CA GLY A 161 1.98 -8.56 -4.30
C GLY A 161 2.59 -9.41 -3.18
N MET A 162 1.91 -10.46 -2.74
CA MET A 162 2.45 -11.35 -1.73
C MET A 162 3.76 -12.02 -2.18
N ILE A 163 3.81 -12.51 -3.42
CA ILE A 163 5.01 -13.17 -3.95
C ILE A 163 6.15 -12.17 -4.15
N PHE A 164 5.85 -10.96 -4.63
CA PHE A 164 6.85 -9.89 -4.69
C PHE A 164 7.43 -9.58 -3.31
N ALA A 165 6.58 -9.46 -2.29
CA ALA A 165 7.04 -9.20 -0.93
C ALA A 165 7.95 -10.31 -0.40
N LEU A 166 7.63 -11.59 -0.66
CA LEU A 166 8.46 -12.71 -0.26
C LEU A 166 9.80 -12.74 -1.01
N ASP A 167 9.82 -12.48 -2.33
CA ASP A 167 11.07 -12.41 -3.11
C ASP A 167 11.97 -11.27 -2.63
N ILE A 168 11.41 -10.09 -2.37
CA ILE A 168 12.15 -8.95 -1.83
C ILE A 168 12.68 -9.29 -0.43
N ALA A 169 11.86 -9.86 0.44
CA ALA A 169 12.25 -10.20 1.79
C ALA A 169 13.43 -11.20 1.82
N GLN A 170 13.37 -12.27 1.02
CA GLN A 170 14.48 -13.22 0.93
C GLN A 170 15.78 -12.58 0.42
N ARG A 171 15.70 -11.65 -0.53
CA ARG A 171 16.87 -10.89 -1.02
C ARG A 171 17.45 -9.97 0.04
N LEU A 172 16.59 -9.26 0.78
CA LEU A 172 17.01 -8.37 1.88
C LEU A 172 17.70 -9.13 3.03
N GLU A 173 17.32 -10.38 3.25
CA GLU A 173 17.92 -11.24 4.28
C GLU A 173 19.08 -12.10 3.75
N GLY A 174 19.28 -12.19 2.44
CA GLY A 174 20.23 -13.12 1.83
C GLY A 174 19.85 -14.58 2.04
N LYS A 175 18.55 -14.88 2.21
CA LYS A 175 18.01 -16.23 2.45
C LYS A 175 17.24 -16.73 1.25
N ASN A 176 17.15 -18.04 1.12
CA ASN A 176 16.25 -18.70 0.18
C ASN A 176 15.16 -19.44 0.97
N TYR A 177 13.96 -18.86 1.02
CA TYR A 177 12.85 -19.43 1.79
C TYR A 177 12.29 -20.72 1.20
N ALA A 178 12.41 -20.90 -0.11
CA ALA A 178 11.91 -22.08 -0.80
C ALA A 178 12.94 -23.23 -0.90
N GLY A 179 14.21 -22.97 -0.62
CA GLY A 179 15.28 -23.93 -0.86
C GLY A 179 15.38 -24.26 -2.35
N THR A 180 15.35 -25.55 -2.70
CA THR A 180 15.39 -26.04 -4.09
C THR A 180 14.01 -26.31 -4.66
N THR A 181 12.94 -26.13 -3.89
CA THR A 181 11.57 -26.46 -4.31
C THR A 181 10.99 -25.28 -5.11
N PRO A 182 10.49 -25.51 -6.35
CA PRO A 182 9.75 -24.50 -7.06
C PRO A 182 8.48 -24.11 -6.30
N VAL A 183 8.25 -22.82 -6.10
CA VAL A 183 7.08 -22.29 -5.39
C VAL A 183 6.29 -21.40 -6.31
N ALA A 184 5.00 -21.69 -6.47
CA ALA A 184 4.04 -20.80 -7.08
C ALA A 184 3.10 -20.25 -6.00
N GLY A 185 2.84 -18.95 -6.03
CA GLY A 185 1.97 -18.31 -5.05
C GLY A 185 1.21 -17.13 -5.63
N THR A 186 0.15 -16.73 -4.95
CA THR A 186 -0.67 -15.59 -5.33
C THR A 186 -1.36 -15.02 -4.10
N GLY A 187 -1.48 -13.70 -4.04
CA GLY A 187 -2.12 -12.95 -2.98
C GLY A 187 -1.94 -11.45 -3.23
N THR A 188 -2.90 -10.64 -2.85
CA THR A 188 -2.66 -9.21 -2.74
C THR A 188 -1.86 -8.94 -1.47
N ILE A 189 -1.22 -7.76 -1.38
CA ILE A 189 -0.59 -7.30 -0.16
C ILE A 189 -0.87 -5.80 0.00
N ASP A 190 -1.11 -5.37 1.22
CA ASP A 190 -1.25 -3.95 1.55
C ASP A 190 0.01 -3.37 2.18
N LEU A 191 0.04 -2.05 2.38
CA LEU A 191 1.15 -1.34 3.02
C LEU A 191 1.42 -1.75 4.48
N SER A 192 0.47 -2.43 5.12
CA SER A 192 0.62 -2.99 6.47
C SER A 192 1.15 -4.42 6.45
N GLY A 193 1.31 -5.04 5.28
CA GLY A 193 1.76 -6.42 5.11
C GLY A 193 0.64 -7.46 5.19
N ASN A 194 -0.64 -7.04 5.19
CA ASN A 194 -1.76 -7.98 5.19
C ASN A 194 -1.96 -8.59 3.80
N VAL A 195 -2.06 -9.90 3.75
CA VAL A 195 -2.36 -10.65 2.53
C VAL A 195 -3.86 -10.74 2.34
N GLY A 196 -4.33 -10.41 1.14
CA GLY A 196 -5.74 -10.42 0.80
C GLY A 196 -6.08 -11.44 -0.29
N ALA A 197 -7.40 -11.65 -0.47
CA ALA A 197 -7.96 -12.58 -1.44
C ALA A 197 -7.73 -12.13 -2.88
N ILE A 198 -7.79 -13.10 -3.80
CA ILE A 198 -7.60 -12.89 -5.24
C ILE A 198 -8.72 -13.55 -6.04
N GLY A 199 -8.91 -13.08 -7.28
CA GLY A 199 -9.76 -13.75 -8.26
C GLY A 199 -9.02 -14.84 -9.05
N GLY A 200 -9.79 -15.79 -9.62
CA GLY A 200 -9.25 -16.76 -10.57
C GLY A 200 -8.31 -17.81 -9.98
N ILE A 201 -8.45 -18.18 -8.70
CA ILE A 201 -7.56 -19.13 -8.04
C ILE A 201 -7.51 -20.50 -8.75
N LYS A 202 -8.63 -21.00 -9.27
CA LYS A 202 -8.67 -22.28 -9.97
C LYS A 202 -7.80 -22.28 -11.22
N GLN A 203 -7.89 -21.21 -12.02
CA GLN A 203 -7.09 -21.04 -13.25
C GLN A 203 -5.60 -20.90 -12.92
N LYS A 204 -5.28 -20.16 -11.88
CA LYS A 204 -3.88 -20.00 -11.42
C LYS A 204 -3.28 -21.30 -10.93
N MET A 205 -4.03 -22.10 -10.18
CA MET A 205 -3.58 -23.42 -9.74
C MET A 205 -3.35 -24.40 -10.90
N LEU A 206 -4.20 -24.33 -11.94
CA LEU A 206 -4.01 -25.16 -13.15
C LEU A 206 -2.76 -24.73 -13.93
N GLY A 207 -2.49 -23.43 -14.02
CA GLY A 207 -1.30 -22.89 -14.69
C GLY A 207 0.02 -23.10 -13.94
N ALA A 208 -0.03 -23.42 -12.65
CA ALA A 208 1.15 -23.67 -11.80
C ALA A 208 1.61 -25.15 -11.79
N ARG A 209 0.88 -26.05 -12.44
CA ARG A 209 1.22 -27.46 -12.62
C ARG A 209 2.07 -27.62 -13.87
#